data_24f3f7c385f2fcbbfda7e944370d7a40
#
_entry.id   24f3f7c385f2fcbbfda7e944370d7a40
#
_cell.length_a   1.000
_cell.length_b   1.000
_cell.length_c   1.000
_cell.angle_alpha   90.00
_cell.angle_beta   90.00
_cell.angle_gamma   90.00
#
_symmetry.space_group_name_H-M   'P 1'
#
loop_
_entity.id
_entity.type
_entity.pdbx_description
1 polymer ?
#
loop_
_entity_poly.entity_id
_entity_poly.type
_entity_poly.pdbx_seq_one_letter_code
_entity_poly.pdbx_strand_id
1 'polypeptide(L)'
;HKNRFTICKLPRQSGKSTIMISYLLHYALFNPSVNIAILANKAATARDLLGRLQLAYENLPKWLQQGVMSWNKGSLELENGSKILASSTSASAVRGGSYNIIFLDEFAYVPSNVAEQFFSSVYPTISSGKSTKVIIVSTPHGMNMFYKLWTDAEEKRNSYIPIEVHWSEVPGRDEKWKKETIANTSEQQFQTEFECEFLGSV
;
A
#
# COMPACT_ATOMS: atom_id res chain seq x y z
N HIS A 1 -9.87 3.34 -11.93
CA HIS A 1 -9.07 4.26 -11.13
C HIS A 1 -8.45 5.33 -12.02
N LYS A 2 -8.97 6.56 -11.96
CA LYS A 2 -8.55 7.66 -12.86
C LYS A 2 -7.26 8.34 -12.39
N ASN A 3 -6.94 8.29 -11.09
CA ASN A 3 -5.81 8.99 -10.50
C ASN A 3 -4.53 8.16 -10.58
N ARG A 4 -3.43 8.81 -10.95
CA ARG A 4 -2.12 8.17 -11.08
C ARG A 4 -1.41 8.02 -9.72
N PHE A 5 -1.56 9.02 -8.84
CA PHE A 5 -0.93 9.07 -7.53
C PHE A 5 -2.00 9.14 -6.45
N THR A 6 -1.94 8.23 -5.48
CA THR A 6 -2.88 8.16 -4.36
C THR A 6 -2.10 7.93 -3.07
N ILE A 7 -2.43 8.67 -2.03
CA ILE A 7 -1.91 8.49 -0.68
C ILE A 7 -3.07 8.27 0.29
N CYS A 8 -3.03 7.19 1.04
CA CYS A 8 -4.10 6.78 1.94
C CYS A 8 -3.59 6.76 3.38
N LYS A 9 -4.20 7.58 4.22
CA LYS A 9 -4.01 7.60 5.66
C LYS A 9 -5.21 6.88 6.30
N LEU A 10 -5.01 5.63 6.71
CA LEU A 10 -6.09 4.73 7.09
C LEU A 10 -5.84 4.13 8.46
N PRO A 11 -6.88 3.98 9.30
CA PRO A 11 -6.75 3.40 10.62
C PRO A 11 -6.34 1.92 10.55
N ARG A 12 -5.73 1.45 11.62
CA ARG A 12 -5.38 0.04 11.75
C ARG A 12 -6.62 -0.84 11.70
N GLN A 13 -6.49 -2.03 11.07
CA GLN A 13 -7.58 -3.00 10.90
C GLN A 13 -8.86 -2.45 10.26
N SER A 14 -8.71 -1.53 9.32
CA SER A 14 -9.83 -0.97 8.53
C SER A 14 -10.14 -1.72 7.24
N GLY A 15 -9.54 -2.89 7.03
CA GLY A 15 -9.69 -3.64 5.77
C GLY A 15 -8.81 -3.15 4.62
N LYS A 16 -7.89 -2.20 4.87
CA LYS A 16 -7.02 -1.60 3.85
C LYS A 16 -6.30 -2.62 2.99
N SER A 17 -5.65 -3.61 3.61
CA SER A 17 -4.91 -4.65 2.88
C SER A 17 -5.83 -5.53 2.01
N THR A 18 -7.00 -5.88 2.49
CA THR A 18 -7.99 -6.67 1.75
C THR A 18 -8.47 -5.95 0.50
N ILE A 19 -8.80 -4.67 0.62
CA ILE A 19 -9.25 -3.83 -0.53
C ILE A 19 -8.12 -3.69 -1.54
N MET A 20 -6.90 -3.41 -1.09
CA MET A 20 -5.74 -3.25 -1.98
C MET A 20 -5.40 -4.54 -2.71
N ILE A 21 -5.37 -5.66 -2.02
CA ILE A 21 -5.14 -6.99 -2.62
C ILE A 21 -6.20 -7.29 -3.68
N SER A 22 -7.47 -7.05 -3.38
CA SER A 22 -8.58 -7.26 -4.31
C SER A 22 -8.43 -6.38 -5.56
N TYR A 23 -8.05 -5.11 -5.37
CA TYR A 23 -7.80 -4.20 -6.48
C TYR A 23 -6.63 -4.65 -7.36
N LEU A 24 -5.50 -5.04 -6.76
CA LEU A 24 -4.32 -5.49 -7.50
C LEU A 24 -4.58 -6.79 -8.26
N LEU A 25 -5.29 -7.74 -7.64
CA LEU A 25 -5.69 -8.98 -8.29
C LEU A 25 -6.63 -8.71 -9.47
N HIS A 26 -7.66 -7.89 -9.27
CA HIS A 26 -8.56 -7.48 -10.35
C HIS A 26 -7.78 -6.83 -11.50
N TYR A 27 -6.86 -5.93 -11.19
CA TYR A 27 -6.08 -5.26 -12.22
C TYR A 27 -5.22 -6.24 -13.03
N ALA A 28 -4.58 -7.20 -12.39
CA ALA A 28 -3.76 -8.22 -13.06
C ALA A 28 -4.59 -9.19 -13.90
N LEU A 29 -5.80 -9.55 -13.46
CA LEU A 29 -6.67 -10.47 -14.18
C LEU A 29 -7.26 -9.87 -15.45
N PHE A 30 -7.62 -8.59 -15.41
CA PHE A 30 -8.36 -7.91 -16.48
C PHE A 30 -7.51 -7.02 -17.39
N ASN A 31 -6.21 -6.92 -17.11
CA ASN A 31 -5.27 -6.19 -17.96
C ASN A 31 -4.08 -7.09 -18.30
N PRO A 32 -3.82 -7.37 -19.58
CA PRO A 32 -2.70 -8.21 -19.96
C PRO A 32 -1.36 -7.47 -19.84
N SER A 33 -0.30 -8.24 -19.59
CA SER A 33 1.08 -7.77 -19.60
C SER A 33 1.36 -6.61 -18.65
N VAL A 34 0.72 -6.59 -17.48
CA VAL A 34 0.95 -5.57 -16.45
C VAL A 34 1.95 -6.07 -15.40
N ASN A 35 2.78 -5.16 -14.93
CA ASN A 35 3.73 -5.40 -13.84
C ASN A 35 3.29 -4.62 -12.60
N ILE A 36 3.16 -5.32 -11.48
CA ILE A 36 2.74 -4.78 -10.19
C ILE A 36 3.82 -5.08 -9.16
N ALA A 37 4.25 -4.06 -8.42
CA ALA A 37 5.13 -4.21 -7.27
C ALA A 37 4.34 -3.98 -5.97
N ILE A 38 4.37 -4.97 -5.08
CA ILE A 38 3.91 -4.85 -3.68
C ILE A 38 5.15 -4.64 -2.82
N LEU A 39 5.28 -3.46 -2.25
CA LEU A 39 6.39 -3.07 -1.40
C LEU A 39 5.91 -2.77 0.01
N ALA A 40 6.62 -3.28 1.01
CA ALA A 40 6.34 -3.03 2.42
C ALA A 40 7.65 -2.70 3.17
N ASN A 41 7.53 -2.23 4.40
CA ASN A 41 8.70 -1.95 5.24
C ASN A 41 9.61 -3.17 5.47
N LYS A 42 9.03 -4.39 5.42
CA LYS A 42 9.76 -5.67 5.53
C LYS A 42 9.35 -6.61 4.39
N ALA A 43 10.30 -7.37 3.88
CA ALA A 43 10.05 -8.39 2.85
C ALA A 43 9.00 -9.43 3.29
N ALA A 44 9.02 -9.84 4.57
CA ALA A 44 8.03 -10.76 5.12
C ALA A 44 6.60 -10.22 5.02
N THR A 45 6.39 -8.93 5.31
CA THR A 45 5.09 -8.27 5.19
C THR A 45 4.61 -8.22 3.74
N ALA A 46 5.51 -7.89 2.80
CA ALA A 46 5.19 -7.88 1.38
C ALA A 46 4.78 -9.28 0.88
N ARG A 47 5.51 -10.32 1.30
CA ARG A 47 5.19 -11.72 0.96
C ARG A 47 3.87 -12.18 1.56
N ASP A 48 3.53 -11.73 2.78
CA ASP A 48 2.24 -12.01 3.40
C ASP A 48 1.09 -11.41 2.58
N LEU A 49 1.24 -10.18 2.10
CA LEU A 49 0.27 -9.55 1.21
C LEU A 49 0.11 -10.30 -0.11
N LEU A 50 1.22 -10.74 -0.72
CA LEU A 50 1.17 -11.57 -1.92
C LEU A 50 0.50 -12.91 -1.64
N GLY A 51 0.77 -13.55 -0.50
CA GLY A 51 0.12 -14.79 -0.08
C GLY A 51 -1.40 -14.65 0.06
N ARG A 52 -1.87 -13.52 0.61
CA ARG A 52 -3.30 -13.21 0.67
C ARG A 52 -3.91 -13.00 -0.72
N LEU A 53 -3.18 -12.35 -1.63
CA LEU A 53 -3.58 -12.19 -3.03
C LEU A 53 -3.69 -13.55 -3.72
N GLN A 54 -2.73 -14.44 -3.50
CA GLN A 54 -2.73 -15.81 -4.01
C GLN A 54 -3.92 -16.61 -3.46
N LEU A 55 -4.23 -16.48 -2.17
CA LEU A 55 -5.42 -17.08 -1.58
C LEU A 55 -6.71 -16.55 -2.19
N ALA A 56 -6.78 -15.24 -2.42
CA ALA A 56 -7.93 -14.63 -3.09
C ALA A 56 -8.10 -15.18 -4.52
N TYR A 57 -7.00 -15.34 -5.27
CA TYR A 57 -7.02 -15.97 -6.59
C TYR A 57 -7.56 -17.41 -6.53
N GLU A 58 -7.10 -18.23 -5.58
CA GLU A 58 -7.56 -19.61 -5.43
C GLU A 58 -9.06 -19.73 -5.12
N ASN A 59 -9.65 -18.72 -4.48
CA ASN A 59 -11.07 -18.67 -4.16
C ASN A 59 -11.94 -18.07 -5.30
N LEU A 60 -11.34 -17.63 -6.39
CA LEU A 60 -12.11 -17.19 -7.56
C LEU A 60 -12.81 -18.37 -8.24
N PRO A 61 -13.99 -18.14 -8.87
CA PRO A 61 -14.59 -19.12 -9.76
C PRO A 61 -13.60 -19.53 -10.86
N LYS A 62 -13.59 -20.82 -11.23
CA LYS A 62 -12.65 -21.38 -12.21
C LYS A 62 -12.60 -20.61 -13.53
N TRP A 63 -13.70 -20.11 -13.97
CA TRP A 63 -13.78 -19.33 -15.22
C TRP A 63 -13.11 -17.94 -15.15
N LEU A 64 -12.85 -17.41 -13.94
CA LEU A 64 -12.09 -16.19 -13.73
C LEU A 64 -10.59 -16.42 -13.49
N GLN A 65 -10.20 -17.64 -13.16
CA GLN A 65 -8.80 -17.96 -12.91
C GLN A 65 -8.03 -18.01 -14.22
N GLN A 66 -7.13 -17.03 -14.41
CA GLN A 66 -6.13 -17.08 -15.47
C GLN A 66 -5.17 -18.25 -15.21
N GLY A 67 -4.59 -18.84 -16.24
CA GLY A 67 -3.51 -19.80 -16.07
C GLY A 67 -2.31 -19.17 -15.35
N VAL A 68 -1.53 -19.97 -14.67
CA VAL A 68 -0.39 -19.55 -13.86
C VAL A 68 0.91 -20.05 -14.48
N MET A 69 1.83 -19.15 -14.77
CA MET A 69 3.16 -19.45 -15.31
C MET A 69 4.20 -19.62 -14.20
N SER A 70 4.10 -18.85 -13.13
CA SER A 70 4.98 -18.91 -11.96
C SER A 70 4.21 -18.54 -10.71
N TRP A 71 4.47 -19.33 -9.64
CA TRP A 71 3.82 -19.17 -8.35
C TRP A 71 4.81 -19.48 -7.23
N ASN A 72 5.26 -18.45 -6.53
CA ASN A 72 6.14 -18.59 -5.40
C ASN A 72 5.87 -17.54 -4.32
N LYS A 73 6.63 -17.56 -3.22
CA LYS A 73 6.44 -16.63 -2.09
C LYS A 73 6.75 -15.16 -2.41
N GLY A 74 7.50 -14.90 -3.45
CA GLY A 74 7.93 -13.55 -3.81
C GLY A 74 7.36 -13.03 -5.11
N SER A 75 6.73 -13.88 -5.93
CA SER A 75 6.17 -13.48 -7.21
C SER A 75 5.05 -14.39 -7.70
N LEU A 76 4.19 -13.81 -8.51
CA LEU A 76 3.12 -14.48 -9.25
C LEU A 76 3.18 -14.00 -10.70
N GLU A 77 3.15 -14.93 -11.65
CA GLU A 77 3.05 -14.64 -13.08
C GLU A 77 1.87 -15.40 -13.67
N LEU A 78 1.00 -14.68 -14.37
CA LEU A 78 -0.18 -15.21 -15.03
C LEU A 78 0.06 -15.43 -16.53
N GLU A 79 -0.72 -16.33 -17.15
CA GLU A 79 -0.63 -16.62 -18.60
C GLU A 79 -0.93 -15.39 -19.47
N ASN A 80 -1.71 -14.42 -18.97
CA ASN A 80 -1.92 -13.16 -19.69
C ASN A 80 -0.69 -12.24 -19.72
N GLY A 81 0.45 -12.69 -19.18
CA GLY A 81 1.70 -11.94 -19.11
C GLY A 81 1.81 -10.99 -17.92
N SER A 82 0.79 -10.92 -17.06
CA SER A 82 0.84 -10.05 -15.87
C SER A 82 1.68 -10.65 -14.76
N LYS A 83 2.48 -9.81 -14.10
CA LYS A 83 3.41 -10.20 -13.03
C LYS A 83 3.17 -9.36 -11.79
N ILE A 84 3.23 -10.00 -10.64
CA ILE A 84 3.15 -9.34 -9.32
C ILE A 84 4.39 -9.76 -8.53
N LEU A 85 5.17 -8.77 -8.09
CA LEU A 85 6.37 -8.94 -7.29
C LEU A 85 6.11 -8.42 -5.86
N ALA A 86 6.57 -9.16 -4.87
CA ALA A 86 6.56 -8.72 -3.47
C ALA A 86 8.00 -8.57 -2.94
N SER A 87 8.33 -7.39 -2.42
CA SER A 87 9.67 -7.08 -1.89
C SER A 87 9.60 -6.06 -0.76
N SER A 88 10.71 -5.91 -0.03
CA SER A 88 10.85 -4.76 0.87
C SER A 88 11.03 -3.47 0.08
N THR A 89 10.57 -2.35 0.66
CA THR A 89 10.82 -1.03 0.10
C THR A 89 12.33 -0.73 0.18
N SER A 90 12.96 -0.61 -0.97
CA SER A 90 14.40 -0.30 -1.08
C SER A 90 14.68 0.40 -2.40
N ALA A 91 15.81 1.09 -2.47
CA ALA A 91 16.24 1.81 -3.67
C ALA A 91 16.37 0.91 -4.92
N SER A 92 16.59 -0.39 -4.74
CA SER A 92 16.76 -1.37 -5.81
C SER A 92 15.49 -2.18 -6.14
N ALA A 93 14.44 -2.09 -5.31
CA ALA A 93 13.28 -2.98 -5.40
C ALA A 93 12.57 -2.94 -6.75
N VAL A 94 12.52 -1.78 -7.39
CA VAL A 94 11.86 -1.54 -8.70
C VAL A 94 12.81 -0.96 -9.73
N ARG A 95 14.12 -0.93 -9.44
CA ARG A 95 15.13 -0.40 -10.36
C ARG A 95 15.25 -1.30 -11.59
N GLY A 96 15.24 -0.69 -12.76
CA GLY A 96 15.38 -1.41 -14.04
C GLY A 96 14.13 -2.13 -14.54
N GLY A 97 13.04 -2.08 -13.76
CA GLY A 97 11.75 -2.61 -14.17
C GLY A 97 10.80 -1.52 -14.67
N SER A 98 9.88 -1.89 -15.55
CA SER A 98 8.74 -1.06 -15.92
C SER A 98 7.51 -1.57 -15.15
N TYR A 99 6.91 -0.72 -14.33
CA TYR A 99 5.76 -1.07 -13.51
C TYR A 99 4.53 -0.25 -13.87
N ASN A 100 3.38 -0.91 -13.89
CA ASN A 100 2.07 -0.27 -14.08
C ASN A 100 1.49 0.21 -12.75
N ILE A 101 1.75 -0.54 -11.67
CA ILE A 101 1.36 -0.17 -10.30
C ILE A 101 2.53 -0.44 -9.35
N ILE A 102 2.84 0.55 -8.52
CA ILE A 102 3.72 0.41 -7.36
C ILE A 102 2.86 0.67 -6.13
N PHE A 103 2.67 -0.36 -5.33
CA PHE A 103 1.93 -0.30 -4.07
C PHE A 103 2.90 -0.32 -2.90
N LEU A 104 2.87 0.73 -2.08
CA LEU A 104 3.70 0.92 -0.89
C LEU A 104 2.81 0.77 0.34
N ASP A 105 2.93 -0.35 1.04
CA ASP A 105 2.21 -0.62 2.29
C ASP A 105 3.06 -0.27 3.51
N GLU A 106 2.40 0.22 4.55
CA GLU A 106 3.02 0.63 5.82
C GLU A 106 4.21 1.60 5.62
N PHE A 107 4.06 2.54 4.66
CA PHE A 107 5.15 3.40 4.21
C PHE A 107 5.71 4.30 5.32
N ALA A 108 4.89 4.73 6.28
CA ALA A 108 5.35 5.51 7.43
C ALA A 108 6.35 4.76 8.32
N TYR A 109 6.41 3.43 8.23
CA TYR A 109 7.33 2.57 9.00
C TYR A 109 8.63 2.25 8.25
N VAL A 110 8.80 2.75 7.03
CA VAL A 110 10.06 2.65 6.29
C VAL A 110 11.05 3.65 6.88
N PRO A 111 12.29 3.26 7.19
CA PRO A 111 13.30 4.18 7.67
C PRO A 111 13.48 5.37 6.73
N SER A 112 13.64 6.58 7.28
CA SER A 112 13.64 7.83 6.50
C SER A 112 14.69 7.85 5.40
N ASN A 113 15.91 7.38 5.69
CA ASN A 113 16.99 7.27 4.72
C ASN A 113 16.66 6.31 3.56
N VAL A 114 15.96 5.21 3.84
CA VAL A 114 15.51 4.24 2.82
C VAL A 114 14.39 4.83 1.98
N ALA A 115 13.44 5.51 2.60
CA ALA A 115 12.34 6.18 1.90
C ALA A 115 12.86 7.26 0.94
N GLU A 116 13.80 8.09 1.37
CA GLU A 116 14.44 9.11 0.54
C GLU A 116 15.20 8.52 -0.65
N GLN A 117 16.01 7.48 -0.39
CA GLN A 117 16.73 6.77 -1.44
C GLN A 117 15.79 6.08 -2.42
N PHE A 118 14.69 5.49 -1.94
CA PHE A 118 13.68 4.90 -2.79
C PHE A 118 13.08 5.94 -3.76
N PHE A 119 12.59 7.05 -3.25
CA PHE A 119 11.99 8.09 -4.08
C PHE A 119 12.99 8.70 -5.07
N SER A 120 14.21 9.00 -4.64
CA SER A 120 15.23 9.56 -5.54
C SER A 120 15.63 8.59 -6.66
N SER A 121 15.63 7.28 -6.39
CA SER A 121 15.98 6.24 -7.37
C SER A 121 14.85 5.86 -8.30
N VAL A 122 13.60 5.89 -7.82
CA VAL A 122 12.42 5.37 -8.53
C VAL A 122 11.65 6.50 -9.21
N TYR A 123 11.65 7.69 -8.65
CA TYR A 123 10.89 8.82 -9.18
C TYR A 123 11.22 9.16 -10.65
N PRO A 124 12.49 9.17 -11.10
CA PRO A 124 12.79 9.38 -12.52
C PRO A 124 12.10 8.37 -13.44
N THR A 125 12.03 7.10 -13.01
CA THR A 125 11.34 6.04 -13.76
C THR A 125 9.83 6.26 -13.78
N ILE A 126 9.25 6.67 -12.65
CA ILE A 126 7.83 6.99 -12.53
C ILE A 126 7.48 8.23 -13.35
N SER A 127 8.32 9.26 -13.32
CA SER A 127 8.06 10.53 -14.00
C SER A 127 8.17 10.42 -15.52
N SER A 128 9.09 9.59 -16.04
CA SER A 128 9.23 9.33 -17.47
C SER A 128 8.09 8.45 -18.01
N GLY A 129 7.53 7.55 -17.20
CA GLY A 129 6.36 6.75 -17.53
C GLY A 129 5.07 7.55 -17.35
N LYS A 130 4.23 7.61 -18.41
CA LYS A 130 2.94 8.37 -18.35
C LYS A 130 1.81 7.60 -17.67
N SER A 131 1.97 6.31 -17.39
CA SER A 131 0.88 5.42 -16.95
C SER A 131 1.11 4.74 -15.60
N THR A 132 2.31 4.77 -15.04
CA THR A 132 2.61 4.14 -13.74
C THR A 132 1.78 4.77 -12.62
N LYS A 133 1.05 3.94 -11.89
CA LYS A 133 0.28 4.35 -10.70
C LYS A 133 1.09 4.07 -9.45
N VAL A 134 1.11 5.01 -8.53
CA VAL A 134 1.72 4.87 -7.21
C VAL A 134 0.64 5.00 -6.15
N ILE A 135 0.52 3.99 -5.30
CA ILE A 135 -0.45 3.95 -4.22
C ILE A 135 0.32 3.76 -2.91
N ILE A 136 0.23 4.75 -2.04
CA ILE A 136 0.88 4.73 -0.73
C ILE A 136 -0.21 4.55 0.33
N VAL A 137 -0.04 3.58 1.21
CA VAL A 137 -0.98 3.32 2.31
C VAL A 137 -0.21 3.20 3.61
N SER A 138 -0.65 3.90 4.65
CA SER A 138 -0.08 3.74 5.99
C SER A 138 -1.02 4.27 7.08
N THR A 139 -0.78 3.83 8.32
CA THR A 139 -1.07 4.64 9.51
C THR A 139 0.09 5.61 9.73
N PRO A 140 -0.11 6.75 10.40
CA PRO A 140 0.99 7.66 10.77
C PRO A 140 2.02 7.01 11.68
N HIS A 141 3.28 7.43 11.52
CA HIS A 141 4.37 7.04 12.41
C HIS A 141 5.43 8.15 12.43
N GLY A 142 5.24 9.13 13.31
CA GLY A 142 6.11 10.32 13.37
C GLY A 142 5.98 11.26 12.18
N MET A 143 6.77 12.34 12.19
CA MET A 143 6.81 13.35 11.12
C MET A 143 7.91 13.05 10.10
N ASN A 144 7.73 12.01 9.32
CA ASN A 144 8.67 11.50 8.32
C ASN A 144 8.23 11.83 6.88
N MET A 145 8.76 11.11 5.89
CA MET A 145 8.39 11.34 4.48
C MET A 145 6.90 11.11 4.21
N PHE A 146 6.25 10.14 4.88
CA PHE A 146 4.81 9.93 4.73
C PHE A 146 4.02 11.17 5.20
N TYR A 147 4.41 11.74 6.35
CA TYR A 147 3.84 13.00 6.84
C TYR A 147 3.99 14.12 5.80
N LYS A 148 5.20 14.31 5.27
CA LYS A 148 5.46 15.33 4.26
C LYS A 148 4.61 15.13 3.00
N LEU A 149 4.58 13.94 2.46
CA LEU A 149 3.78 13.62 1.27
C LEU A 149 2.30 13.82 1.51
N TRP A 150 1.80 13.45 2.70
CA TRP A 150 0.42 13.65 3.09
C TRP A 150 0.05 15.13 3.18
N THR A 151 0.82 15.89 3.93
CA THR A 151 0.60 17.34 4.12
C THR A 151 0.66 18.07 2.78
N ASP A 152 1.64 17.76 1.94
CA ASP A 152 1.76 18.34 0.61
C ASP A 152 0.57 17.96 -0.30
N ALA A 153 -0.01 16.78 -0.12
CA ALA A 153 -1.20 16.35 -0.85
C ALA A 153 -2.45 17.13 -0.39
N GLU A 154 -2.65 17.29 0.91
CA GLU A 154 -3.76 18.09 1.46
C GLU A 154 -3.70 19.54 0.99
N GLU A 155 -2.51 20.12 0.96
CA GLU A 155 -2.27 21.49 0.50
C GLU A 155 -2.14 21.62 -1.03
N LYS A 156 -2.35 20.52 -1.77
CA LYS A 156 -2.24 20.45 -3.25
C LYS A 156 -0.87 20.89 -3.80
N ARG A 157 0.19 20.67 -3.02
CA ARG A 157 1.58 20.97 -3.43
C ARG A 157 2.22 19.81 -4.21
N ASN A 158 1.63 18.62 -4.20
CA ASN A 158 2.05 17.47 -5.01
C ASN A 158 0.88 16.92 -5.82
N SER A 159 1.13 15.88 -6.60
CA SER A 159 0.13 15.24 -7.47
C SER A 159 -0.65 14.11 -6.79
N TYR A 160 -0.41 13.83 -5.53
CA TYR A 160 -1.12 12.78 -4.79
C TYR A 160 -2.52 13.22 -4.42
N ILE A 161 -3.47 12.30 -4.58
CA ILE A 161 -4.84 12.47 -4.08
C ILE A 161 -4.89 11.86 -2.69
N PRO A 162 -5.14 12.66 -1.63
CA PRO A 162 -5.25 12.16 -0.27
C PRO A 162 -6.59 11.45 -0.06
N ILE A 163 -6.55 10.29 0.58
CA ILE A 163 -7.72 9.53 1.01
C ILE A 163 -7.56 9.24 2.50
N GLU A 164 -8.55 9.62 3.27
CA GLU A 164 -8.62 9.35 4.69
C GLU A 164 -9.94 8.67 5.03
N VAL A 165 -9.91 7.78 6.01
CA VAL A 165 -11.09 7.16 6.62
C VAL A 165 -10.99 7.34 8.12
N HIS A 166 -12.02 7.88 8.72
CA HIS A 166 -12.09 8.01 10.18
C HIS A 166 -12.38 6.67 10.83
N TRP A 167 -11.86 6.42 12.04
CA TRP A 167 -12.05 5.14 12.72
C TRP A 167 -13.52 4.77 12.94
N SER A 168 -14.38 5.76 13.17
CA SER A 168 -15.82 5.55 13.39
C SER A 168 -16.60 5.16 12.14
N GLU A 169 -16.00 5.33 10.95
CA GLU A 169 -16.59 4.87 9.68
C GLU A 169 -16.39 3.36 9.46
N VAL A 170 -15.53 2.74 10.27
CA VAL A 170 -15.29 1.30 10.18
C VAL A 170 -16.42 0.56 10.94
N PRO A 171 -17.13 -0.37 10.28
CA PRO A 171 -18.24 -1.08 10.93
C PRO A 171 -17.85 -1.74 12.25
N GLY A 172 -18.69 -1.59 13.25
CA GLY A 172 -18.49 -2.16 14.60
C GLY A 172 -17.61 -1.32 15.53
N ARG A 173 -17.23 -0.11 15.12
CA ARG A 173 -16.45 0.82 15.95
C ARG A 173 -17.35 1.98 16.41
N ASP A 174 -17.69 1.97 17.69
CA ASP A 174 -18.48 3.00 18.38
C ASP A 174 -17.67 3.60 19.55
N GLU A 175 -18.26 4.52 20.27
CA GLU A 175 -17.65 5.14 21.46
C GLU A 175 -17.32 4.13 22.57
N LYS A 176 -18.06 3.04 22.69
CA LYS A 176 -17.76 1.97 23.63
C LYS A 176 -16.49 1.25 23.23
N TRP A 177 -16.40 0.87 21.95
CA TRP A 177 -15.19 0.27 21.37
C TRP A 177 -13.96 1.18 21.54
N LYS A 178 -14.11 2.50 21.33
CA LYS A 178 -13.04 3.49 21.56
C LYS A 178 -12.53 3.44 22.98
N LYS A 179 -13.44 3.54 23.96
CA LYS A 179 -13.10 3.50 25.40
C LYS A 179 -12.39 2.22 25.79
N GLU A 180 -12.88 1.07 25.33
CA GLU A 180 -12.27 -0.23 25.59
C GLU A 180 -10.87 -0.35 24.95
N THR A 181 -10.71 0.15 23.73
CA THR A 181 -9.42 0.15 23.02
C THR A 181 -8.38 1.03 23.74
N ILE A 182 -8.76 2.23 24.18
CA ILE A 182 -7.89 3.13 24.94
C ILE A 182 -7.51 2.50 26.27
N ALA A 183 -8.46 1.87 26.99
CA ALA A 183 -8.22 1.23 28.26
C ALA A 183 -7.23 0.04 28.15
N ASN A 184 -7.24 -0.67 27.04
CA ASN A 184 -6.35 -1.82 26.78
C ASN A 184 -5.02 -1.45 26.09
N THR A 185 -4.87 -0.20 25.65
CA THR A 185 -3.66 0.31 24.99
C THR A 185 -3.21 1.61 25.66
N SER A 186 -3.38 2.73 24.97
CA SER A 186 -3.18 4.07 25.51
C SER A 186 -3.89 5.10 24.64
N GLU A 187 -4.14 6.29 25.17
CA GLU A 187 -4.66 7.43 24.40
C GLU A 187 -3.74 7.76 23.20
N GLN A 188 -2.44 7.83 23.45
CA GLN A 188 -1.46 8.12 22.40
C GLN A 188 -1.47 7.09 21.28
N GLN A 189 -1.57 5.80 21.62
CA GLN A 189 -1.66 4.74 20.62
C GLN A 189 -2.95 4.83 19.83
N PHE A 190 -4.06 5.15 20.49
CA PHE A 190 -5.34 5.35 19.82
C PHE A 190 -5.28 6.51 18.81
N GLN A 191 -4.74 7.65 19.23
CA GLN A 191 -4.56 8.82 18.37
C GLN A 191 -3.72 8.48 17.12
N THR A 192 -2.63 7.75 17.28
CA THR A 192 -1.75 7.41 16.15
C THR A 192 -2.35 6.33 15.24
N GLU A 193 -2.84 5.23 15.81
CA GLU A 193 -3.23 4.05 15.02
C GLU A 193 -4.67 4.08 14.52
N PHE A 194 -5.55 4.82 15.18
CA PHE A 194 -6.98 4.85 14.85
C PHE A 194 -7.48 6.24 14.45
N GLU A 195 -7.13 7.29 15.14
CA GLU A 195 -7.44 8.67 14.74
C GLU A 195 -6.49 9.16 13.62
N CYS A 196 -5.42 8.41 13.38
CA CYS A 196 -4.44 8.71 12.34
C CYS A 196 -3.81 10.09 12.48
N GLU A 197 -3.52 10.51 13.72
CA GLU A 197 -2.83 11.75 14.00
C GLU A 197 -1.31 11.60 13.88
N PHE A 198 -0.67 12.60 13.29
CA PHE A 198 0.77 12.68 13.26
C PHE A 198 1.28 13.28 14.56
N LEU A 199 1.71 12.44 15.49
CA LEU A 199 2.31 12.89 16.73
C LEU A 199 3.82 13.11 16.50
N GLY A 200 4.32 14.30 16.82
CA GLY A 200 5.74 14.57 16.82
C GLY A 200 6.45 13.69 17.84
N SER A 201 7.52 13.02 17.45
CA SER A 201 8.49 12.52 18.44
C SER A 201 9.11 13.75 19.10
N VAL A 202 8.86 13.91 20.38
CA VAL A 202 9.61 14.82 21.23
C VAL A 202 11.02 14.27 21.42
#